data_416f2c0f670209a4533fc8e921833948
#
_entry.id   416f2c0f670209a4533fc8e921833948
#
_cell.length_a   1.000
_cell.length_b   1.000
_cell.length_c   1.000
_cell.angle_alpha   90.00
_cell.angle_beta   90.00
_cell.angle_gamma   90.00
#
_symmetry.space_group_name_H-M   'P 1'
#
loop_
_entity.id
_entity.type
_entity.pdbx_description
1 polymer ?
#
loop_
_entity_poly.entity_id
_entity_poly.type
_entity_poly.pdbx_seq_one_letter_code
_entity_poly.pdbx_strand_id
1 'polypeptide(L)'
;MSNNATIDIIYTILRNCERYRSGANCEECKKRKSAQCNPKKCEWHYIPQEKGGRIIWGVDYLLGQILRQIDVPKDKKHLSIAAKEKWIELGFKEDDIWNYNYQDQVSCNLSKTVVVEEYIGASKTPKKPQTELIGDCEFKFKNVFHDEHIVPINDILEELFKIPKEQLSHDIISEYLDKIHICRILKSEDREIYPKYNRGRDLDFKKLYEEIYKECGVTILDFENKS
;
A
#
# COMPACT_ATOMS: atom_id res chain seq x y z
N MET A 1 1.56 -10.07 14.76
CA MET A 1 2.96 -10.18 15.27
C MET A 1 3.23 -8.96 16.14
N SER A 2 4.02 -9.08 17.21
CA SER A 2 4.47 -7.89 17.92
C SER A 2 5.39 -7.07 16.98
N ASN A 3 5.35 -5.74 17.04
CA ASN A 3 6.20 -4.89 16.20
C ASN A 3 7.69 -5.25 16.30
N ASN A 4 8.17 -5.68 17.48
CA ASN A 4 9.55 -6.11 17.68
C ASN A 4 9.93 -7.33 16.83
N ALA A 5 9.09 -8.37 16.76
CA ALA A 5 9.37 -9.54 15.93
C ALA A 5 9.42 -9.18 14.43
N THR A 6 8.60 -8.25 14.00
CA THR A 6 8.60 -7.74 12.61
C THR A 6 9.89 -6.97 12.32
N ILE A 7 10.33 -6.10 13.24
CA ILE A 7 11.59 -5.36 13.14
C ILE A 7 12.77 -6.33 13.05
N ASP A 8 12.83 -7.37 13.90
CA ASP A 8 13.88 -8.39 13.88
C ASP A 8 13.97 -9.10 12.53
N ILE A 9 12.82 -9.47 11.96
CA ILE A 9 12.76 -10.12 10.64
C ILE A 9 13.28 -9.18 9.56
N ILE A 10 12.82 -7.93 9.53
CA ILE A 10 13.25 -6.92 8.55
C ILE A 10 14.74 -6.67 8.68
N TYR A 11 15.23 -6.47 9.91
CA TYR A 11 16.66 -6.26 10.19
C TYR A 11 17.50 -7.43 9.68
N THR A 12 17.08 -8.65 10.00
CA THR A 12 17.80 -9.86 9.57
C THR A 12 17.85 -9.98 8.05
N ILE A 13 16.74 -9.68 7.37
CA ILE A 13 16.67 -9.72 5.90
C ILE A 13 17.55 -8.64 5.29
N LEU A 14 17.41 -7.39 5.73
CA LEU A 14 18.17 -6.25 5.18
C LEU A 14 19.67 -6.40 5.40
N ARG A 15 20.09 -6.96 6.55
CA ARG A 15 21.51 -7.14 6.88
C ARG A 15 22.16 -8.31 6.14
N ASN A 16 21.42 -9.39 5.91
CA ASN A 16 21.97 -10.63 5.39
C ASN A 16 21.66 -10.90 3.90
N CYS A 17 20.71 -10.14 3.34
CA CYS A 17 20.31 -10.30 1.95
C CYS A 17 20.78 -9.09 1.14
N GLU A 18 21.33 -9.35 -0.04
CA GLU A 18 21.54 -8.28 -1.00
C GLU A 18 20.25 -8.01 -1.75
N ARG A 19 19.97 -6.71 -1.95
CA ARG A 19 18.83 -6.30 -2.76
C ARG A 19 19.01 -6.80 -4.17
N TYR A 20 18.06 -7.59 -4.59
CA TYR A 20 17.93 -8.00 -5.96
C TYR A 20 16.91 -7.11 -6.67
N ARG A 21 17.34 -6.24 -7.57
CA ARG A 21 16.45 -5.45 -8.39
C ARG A 21 15.80 -6.36 -9.42
N SER A 22 14.48 -6.54 -9.36
CA SER A 22 13.74 -7.19 -10.44
C SER A 22 14.03 -6.49 -11.76
N GLY A 23 14.18 -7.24 -12.84
CA GLY A 23 14.74 -6.85 -14.12
C GLY A 23 14.28 -5.57 -14.80
N ALA A 24 13.20 -4.93 -14.32
CA ALA A 24 12.73 -3.66 -14.86
C ALA A 24 13.72 -2.48 -14.70
N ASN A 25 14.63 -2.55 -13.71
CA ASN A 25 15.57 -1.48 -13.37
C ASN A 25 17.05 -1.86 -13.51
N CYS A 26 17.37 -3.02 -14.09
CA CYS A 26 18.74 -3.38 -14.37
C CYS A 26 19.28 -2.52 -15.51
N GLU A 27 20.29 -1.70 -15.20
CA GLU A 27 20.92 -0.81 -16.21
C GLU A 27 21.47 -1.59 -17.41
N GLU A 28 22.05 -2.77 -17.18
CA GLU A 28 22.56 -3.60 -18.26
C GLU A 28 21.43 -4.18 -19.13
N CYS A 29 20.29 -4.55 -18.53
CA CYS A 29 19.13 -5.00 -19.29
C CYS A 29 18.48 -3.85 -20.06
N LYS A 30 18.47 -2.63 -19.51
CA LYS A 30 18.03 -1.42 -20.23
C LYS A 30 18.93 -1.12 -21.43
N LYS A 31 20.26 -1.17 -21.26
CA LYS A 31 21.22 -0.98 -22.35
C LYS A 31 21.02 -1.97 -23.49
N ARG A 32 20.65 -3.22 -23.16
CA ARG A 32 20.40 -4.29 -24.14
C ARG A 32 19.02 -4.23 -24.78
N LYS A 33 18.18 -3.23 -24.43
CA LYS A 33 16.79 -3.12 -24.90
C LYS A 33 15.96 -4.40 -24.69
N SER A 34 16.30 -5.18 -23.68
CA SER A 34 15.58 -6.40 -23.34
C SER A 34 14.29 -6.03 -22.63
N ALA A 35 13.16 -6.21 -23.27
CA ALA A 35 11.82 -5.89 -22.73
C ALA A 35 11.44 -6.77 -21.51
N GLN A 36 12.12 -7.92 -21.34
CA GLN A 36 11.86 -8.85 -20.24
C GLN A 36 13.18 -9.48 -19.79
N CYS A 37 13.79 -8.90 -18.78
CA CYS A 37 14.86 -9.60 -18.10
C CYS A 37 14.27 -10.73 -17.26
N ASN A 38 14.59 -11.98 -17.60
CA ASN A 38 14.31 -13.10 -16.71
C ASN A 38 15.47 -13.19 -15.71
N PRO A 39 15.25 -12.81 -14.46
CA PRO A 39 16.30 -12.77 -13.47
C PRO A 39 16.97 -14.14 -13.25
N LYS A 40 16.22 -15.25 -13.38
CA LYS A 40 16.76 -16.62 -13.25
C LYS A 40 17.75 -17.00 -14.35
N LYS A 41 17.75 -16.26 -15.46
CA LYS A 41 18.60 -16.50 -16.64
C LYS A 41 19.56 -15.36 -16.92
N CYS A 42 19.48 -14.27 -16.18
CA CYS A 42 20.33 -13.09 -16.38
C CYS A 42 21.57 -13.21 -15.50
N GLU A 43 22.71 -13.46 -16.11
CA GLU A 43 24.01 -13.55 -15.42
C GLU A 43 24.38 -12.27 -14.65
N TRP A 44 23.89 -11.10 -15.05
CA TRP A 44 24.07 -9.82 -14.35
C TRP A 44 23.26 -9.70 -13.07
N HIS A 45 22.29 -10.55 -12.91
CA HIS A 45 21.47 -10.64 -11.71
C HIS A 45 21.88 -11.80 -10.80
N TYR A 46 22.82 -12.62 -11.23
CA TYR A 46 23.31 -13.74 -10.46
C TYR A 46 24.61 -13.35 -9.75
N ILE A 47 24.56 -13.24 -8.44
CA ILE A 47 25.75 -13.13 -7.60
C ILE A 47 26.06 -14.52 -7.06
N PRO A 48 27.18 -15.14 -7.44
CA PRO A 48 27.55 -16.48 -6.98
C PRO A 48 27.65 -16.54 -5.46
N GLN A 49 27.18 -17.63 -4.86
CA GLN A 49 27.30 -17.90 -3.43
C GLN A 49 28.75 -17.81 -2.92
N GLU A 50 29.72 -18.08 -3.77
CA GLU A 50 31.17 -17.98 -3.49
C GLU A 50 31.62 -16.59 -3.05
N LYS A 51 30.85 -15.54 -3.35
CA LYS A 51 31.09 -14.15 -2.92
C LYS A 51 30.33 -13.76 -1.66
N GLY A 52 29.78 -14.71 -0.92
CA GLY A 52 29.11 -14.49 0.37
C GLY A 52 27.69 -13.91 0.26
N GLY A 53 27.17 -13.74 -0.94
CA GLY A 53 25.81 -13.26 -1.16
C GLY A 53 24.78 -14.42 -1.13
N ARG A 54 23.82 -14.36 -0.24
CA ARG A 54 22.59 -15.15 -0.38
C ARG A 54 21.61 -14.35 -1.20
N ILE A 55 21.40 -14.77 -2.45
CA ILE A 55 20.35 -14.16 -3.28
C ILE A 55 19.03 -14.75 -2.84
N ILE A 56 18.21 -13.96 -2.19
CA ILE A 56 16.80 -14.29 -1.97
C ILE A 56 16.01 -13.54 -3.05
N TRP A 57 15.49 -14.31 -3.99
CA TRP A 57 14.61 -13.83 -5.03
C TRP A 57 13.36 -13.20 -4.42
N GLY A 58 13.03 -12.00 -4.85
CA GLY A 58 11.84 -11.32 -4.37
C GLY A 58 11.96 -10.80 -2.93
N VAL A 59 13.16 -10.47 -2.46
CA VAL A 59 13.35 -9.81 -1.16
C VAL A 59 12.47 -8.57 -1.06
N ASP A 60 12.44 -7.73 -2.10
CA ASP A 60 11.57 -6.55 -2.15
C ASP A 60 10.10 -6.93 -2.02
N TYR A 61 9.67 -7.99 -2.69
CA TYR A 61 8.30 -8.49 -2.58
C TYR A 61 8.00 -9.03 -1.19
N LEU A 62 8.89 -9.85 -0.64
CA LEU A 62 8.73 -10.42 0.70
C LEU A 62 8.64 -9.33 1.76
N LEU A 63 9.60 -8.39 1.76
CA LEU A 63 9.59 -7.26 2.68
C LEU A 63 8.34 -6.40 2.50
N GLY A 64 7.94 -6.14 1.26
CA GLY A 64 6.70 -5.43 0.96
C GLY A 64 5.46 -6.13 1.50
N GLN A 65 5.40 -7.47 1.48
CA GLN A 65 4.30 -8.22 2.09
C GLN A 65 4.34 -8.14 3.62
N ILE A 66 5.52 -8.24 4.22
CA ILE A 66 5.70 -8.11 5.67
C ILE A 66 5.23 -6.72 6.13
N LEU A 67 5.67 -5.66 5.44
CA LEU A 67 5.31 -4.27 5.78
C LEU A 67 3.80 -4.01 5.64
N ARG A 68 3.13 -4.62 4.64
CA ARG A 68 1.67 -4.51 4.47
C ARG A 68 0.86 -5.23 5.54
N GLN A 69 1.48 -6.15 6.28
CA GLN A 69 0.84 -6.91 7.36
C GLN A 69 1.13 -6.36 8.76
N ILE A 70 1.85 -5.24 8.84
CA ILE A 70 2.06 -4.57 10.12
C ILE A 70 0.72 -4.07 10.64
N ASP A 71 0.45 -4.33 11.91
CA ASP A 71 -0.70 -3.73 12.58
C ASP A 71 -0.42 -2.26 12.82
N VAL A 72 -1.04 -1.43 12.00
CA VAL A 72 -0.89 0.02 12.05
C VAL A 72 -1.70 0.55 13.24
N PRO A 73 -1.10 1.33 14.15
CA PRO A 73 -1.79 1.94 15.28
C PRO A 73 -3.00 2.79 14.85
N LYS A 74 -3.98 2.93 15.75
CA LYS A 74 -5.24 3.62 15.44
C LYS A 74 -5.02 5.09 15.05
N ASP A 75 -4.08 5.77 15.66
CA ASP A 75 -3.70 7.17 15.38
C ASP A 75 -3.01 7.38 14.02
N LYS A 76 -2.63 6.28 13.35
CA LYS A 76 -2.07 6.27 11.99
C LYS A 76 -3.05 5.69 10.95
N LYS A 77 -4.29 5.44 11.36
CA LYS A 77 -5.39 5.02 10.49
C LYS A 77 -6.28 6.23 10.20
N HIS A 78 -6.38 6.58 8.95
CA HIS A 78 -7.11 7.74 8.46
C HIS A 78 -8.27 7.31 7.57
N LEU A 79 -9.24 8.20 7.40
CA LEU A 79 -10.43 7.95 6.62
C LEU A 79 -10.70 9.15 5.70
N SER A 80 -10.93 8.92 4.41
CA SER A 80 -11.41 10.00 3.55
C SER A 80 -12.86 10.36 3.88
N ILE A 81 -13.21 11.61 3.66
CA ILE A 81 -14.60 12.10 3.87
C ILE A 81 -15.55 11.27 3.01
N ALA A 82 -15.24 11.07 1.74
CA ALA A 82 -16.09 10.32 0.82
C ALA A 82 -16.29 8.86 1.26
N ALA A 83 -15.23 8.20 1.75
CA ALA A 83 -15.35 6.84 2.27
C ALA A 83 -16.21 6.78 3.54
N LYS A 84 -16.06 7.75 4.46
CA LYS A 84 -16.91 7.87 5.64
C LYS A 84 -18.37 8.06 5.27
N GLU A 85 -18.67 9.04 4.42
CA GLU A 85 -20.02 9.34 3.99
C GLU A 85 -20.68 8.13 3.34
N LYS A 86 -19.95 7.44 2.45
CA LYS A 86 -20.44 6.23 1.79
C LYS A 86 -20.71 5.11 2.79
N TRP A 87 -19.85 4.92 3.80
CA TRP A 87 -20.02 3.93 4.84
C TRP A 87 -21.28 4.18 5.69
N ILE A 88 -21.51 5.44 6.07
CA ILE A 88 -22.71 5.87 6.79
C ILE A 88 -23.97 5.71 5.91
N GLU A 89 -23.88 6.06 4.62
CA GLU A 89 -24.97 5.86 3.65
C GLU A 89 -25.38 4.40 3.51
N LEU A 90 -24.44 3.47 3.64
CA LEU A 90 -24.65 2.02 3.68
C LEU A 90 -25.26 1.52 5.00
N GLY A 91 -25.57 2.43 5.96
CA GLY A 91 -26.26 2.11 7.20
C GLY A 91 -25.35 1.69 8.36
N PHE A 92 -24.05 1.85 8.24
CA PHE A 92 -23.08 1.49 9.26
C PHE A 92 -22.66 2.67 10.13
N LYS A 93 -22.15 2.39 11.33
CA LYS A 93 -21.52 3.40 12.19
C LYS A 93 -20.11 3.70 11.70
N GLU A 94 -19.67 4.95 11.88
CA GLU A 94 -18.35 5.41 11.41
C GLU A 94 -17.20 4.51 11.85
N ASP A 95 -17.15 4.20 13.15
CA ASP A 95 -16.05 3.41 13.73
C ASP A 95 -16.02 1.95 13.25
N ASP A 96 -17.14 1.42 12.79
CA ASP A 96 -17.25 0.01 12.37
C ASP A 96 -16.51 -0.26 11.06
N ILE A 97 -16.17 0.77 10.29
CA ILE A 97 -15.48 0.60 9.01
C ILE A 97 -14.13 -0.13 9.17
N TRP A 98 -13.46 0.04 10.32
CA TRP A 98 -12.17 -0.61 10.61
C TRP A 98 -12.30 -2.06 11.11
N ASN A 99 -13.51 -2.56 11.33
CA ASN A 99 -13.79 -3.95 11.67
C ASN A 99 -13.76 -4.86 10.43
N TYR A 100 -13.77 -4.28 9.23
CA TYR A 100 -13.76 -5.02 7.98
C TYR A 100 -12.37 -5.02 7.33
N ASN A 101 -12.01 -6.20 6.81
CA ASN A 101 -10.78 -6.41 6.05
C ASN A 101 -11.05 -6.36 4.55
N TYR A 102 -9.99 -6.21 3.78
CA TYR A 102 -10.04 -6.11 2.32
C TYR A 102 -10.80 -7.25 1.62
N GLN A 103 -10.81 -8.46 2.19
CA GLN A 103 -11.45 -9.63 1.57
C GLN A 103 -12.89 -9.88 2.04
N ASP A 104 -13.37 -9.11 3.00
CA ASP A 104 -14.65 -9.38 3.64
C ASP A 104 -15.83 -9.13 2.70
N GLN A 105 -16.88 -9.94 2.91
CA GLN A 105 -18.22 -9.71 2.39
C GLN A 105 -18.96 -8.83 3.39
N VAL A 106 -19.54 -7.74 2.92
CA VAL A 106 -20.31 -6.80 3.74
C VAL A 106 -21.78 -6.99 3.43
N SER A 107 -22.58 -7.32 4.44
CA SER A 107 -24.03 -7.40 4.34
C SER A 107 -24.67 -6.14 4.89
N CYS A 108 -25.64 -5.59 4.20
CA CYS A 108 -26.38 -4.41 4.58
C CYS A 108 -27.89 -4.61 4.34
N ASN A 109 -28.71 -3.85 5.11
CA ASN A 109 -30.15 -3.78 4.88
C ASN A 109 -30.54 -2.31 4.71
N LEU A 110 -30.92 -1.94 3.51
CA LEU A 110 -31.11 -0.56 3.10
C LEU A 110 -32.58 -0.24 2.86
N SER A 111 -33.12 0.75 3.55
CA SER A 111 -34.48 1.26 3.35
C SER A 111 -34.65 2.11 2.09
N LYS A 112 -33.54 2.58 1.52
CA LYS A 112 -33.48 3.36 0.27
C LYS A 112 -32.37 2.85 -0.62
N THR A 113 -32.48 3.12 -1.92
CA THR A 113 -31.42 2.77 -2.88
C THR A 113 -30.14 3.56 -2.59
N VAL A 114 -29.04 2.84 -2.47
CA VAL A 114 -27.68 3.42 -2.35
C VAL A 114 -26.87 2.98 -3.58
N VAL A 115 -26.28 3.93 -4.25
CA VAL A 115 -25.41 3.65 -5.41
C VAL A 115 -23.98 3.52 -4.94
N VAL A 116 -23.33 2.40 -5.25
CA VAL A 116 -21.91 2.18 -5.01
C VAL A 116 -21.18 1.99 -6.33
N GLU A 117 -19.95 2.48 -6.39
CA GLU A 117 -19.05 2.17 -7.49
C GLU A 117 -18.24 0.92 -7.12
N GLU A 118 -18.52 -0.20 -7.80
CA GLU A 118 -17.79 -1.44 -7.61
C GLU A 118 -16.73 -1.62 -8.70
N TYR A 119 -15.50 -1.80 -8.26
CA TYR A 119 -14.36 -2.03 -9.14
C TYR A 119 -13.86 -3.45 -9.00
N ILE A 120 -14.16 -4.29 -9.98
CA ILE A 120 -13.81 -5.72 -10.00
C ILE A 120 -12.47 -5.92 -10.70
N GLY A 121 -11.47 -6.43 -9.92
CA GLY A 121 -10.14 -6.76 -10.44
C GLY A 121 -9.24 -5.54 -10.66
N ALA A 122 -8.08 -5.77 -11.27
CA ALA A 122 -7.08 -4.74 -11.58
C ALA A 122 -7.40 -3.96 -12.88
N SER A 123 -8.56 -4.17 -13.48
CA SER A 123 -8.95 -3.51 -14.73
C SER A 123 -9.11 -2.01 -14.50
N LYS A 124 -8.42 -1.21 -15.32
CA LYS A 124 -8.53 0.26 -15.32
C LYS A 124 -9.89 0.76 -15.79
N THR A 125 -10.68 -0.08 -16.43
CA THR A 125 -12.04 0.22 -16.88
C THR A 125 -13.04 -0.61 -16.08
N PRO A 126 -13.95 0.02 -15.34
CA PRO A 126 -14.99 -0.71 -14.62
C PRO A 126 -15.92 -1.43 -15.60
N LYS A 127 -16.10 -2.73 -15.43
CA LYS A 127 -17.09 -3.49 -16.23
C LYS A 127 -18.53 -3.13 -15.87
N LYS A 128 -18.75 -2.67 -14.62
CA LYS A 128 -19.99 -2.04 -14.15
C LYS A 128 -19.57 -0.99 -13.10
N PRO A 129 -19.57 0.30 -13.46
CA PRO A 129 -19.09 1.34 -12.54
C PRO A 129 -20.06 1.64 -11.40
N GLN A 130 -21.34 1.28 -11.55
CA GLN A 130 -22.35 1.59 -10.56
C GLN A 130 -23.23 0.37 -10.29
N THR A 131 -23.41 0.07 -9.00
CA THR A 131 -24.32 -0.96 -8.51
C THR A 131 -25.32 -0.30 -7.56
N GLU A 132 -26.61 -0.50 -7.82
CA GLU A 132 -27.68 -0.08 -6.94
C GLU A 132 -27.90 -1.14 -5.86
N LEU A 133 -27.78 -0.75 -4.61
CA LEU A 133 -28.04 -1.59 -3.43
C LEU A 133 -29.34 -1.12 -2.77
N ILE A 134 -30.23 -2.05 -2.45
CA ILE A 134 -31.50 -1.80 -1.77
C ILE A 134 -31.95 -3.07 -1.04
N GLY A 135 -32.66 -2.90 0.10
CA GLY A 135 -33.09 -4.03 0.91
C GLY A 135 -31.91 -4.82 1.48
N ASP A 136 -32.07 -6.14 1.60
CA ASP A 136 -30.98 -7.04 1.97
C ASP A 136 -30.00 -7.15 0.83
N CYS A 137 -28.81 -6.68 1.04
CA CYS A 137 -27.77 -6.60 0.00
C CYS A 137 -26.39 -6.95 0.53
N GLU A 138 -25.54 -7.37 -0.38
CA GLU A 138 -24.16 -7.72 -0.08
C GLU A 138 -23.20 -7.17 -1.14
N PHE A 139 -22.00 -6.77 -0.69
CA PHE A 139 -20.91 -6.39 -1.58
C PHE A 139 -19.55 -6.82 -1.01
N LYS A 140 -18.55 -6.95 -1.88
CA LYS A 140 -17.17 -7.19 -1.42
C LYS A 140 -16.51 -5.88 -1.04
N PHE A 141 -16.01 -5.80 0.21
CA PHE A 141 -15.37 -4.59 0.74
C PHE A 141 -14.36 -3.99 -0.25
N LYS A 142 -13.45 -4.81 -0.76
CA LYS A 142 -12.41 -4.42 -1.72
C LYS A 142 -12.89 -3.87 -3.06
N ASN A 143 -14.15 -4.08 -3.41
CA ASN A 143 -14.69 -3.53 -4.65
C ASN A 143 -15.10 -2.06 -4.50
N VAL A 144 -15.42 -1.63 -3.28
CA VAL A 144 -15.91 -0.28 -2.96
C VAL A 144 -14.84 0.54 -2.24
N PHE A 145 -14.11 -0.08 -1.31
CA PHE A 145 -13.11 0.56 -0.46
C PHE A 145 -11.70 0.07 -0.77
N HIS A 146 -10.71 0.90 -0.45
CA HIS A 146 -9.29 0.61 -0.59
C HIS A 146 -8.51 1.12 0.62
N ASP A 147 -7.58 0.30 1.12
CA ASP A 147 -6.61 0.70 2.13
C ASP A 147 -5.35 1.20 1.44
N GLU A 148 -5.24 2.50 1.27
CA GLU A 148 -4.10 3.15 0.67
C GLU A 148 -3.01 3.41 1.71
N HIS A 149 -1.78 3.01 1.41
CA HIS A 149 -0.62 3.42 2.19
C HIS A 149 -0.22 4.83 1.75
N ILE A 150 -0.46 5.83 2.60
CA ILE A 150 -0.17 7.24 2.29
C ILE A 150 1.29 7.41 1.87
N VAL A 151 2.21 6.85 2.67
CA VAL A 151 3.60 6.65 2.27
C VAL A 151 3.71 5.27 1.62
N PRO A 152 4.03 5.18 0.32
CA PRO A 152 4.10 3.91 -0.36
C PRO A 152 5.14 2.99 0.26
N ILE A 153 4.77 1.75 0.52
CA ILE A 153 5.68 0.74 1.09
C ILE A 153 6.96 0.58 0.27
N ASN A 154 6.86 0.70 -1.05
CA ASN A 154 8.04 0.61 -1.91
C ASN A 154 9.01 1.77 -1.70
N ASP A 155 8.52 2.98 -1.40
CA ASP A 155 9.38 4.15 -1.16
C ASP A 155 10.08 4.02 0.20
N ILE A 156 9.39 3.47 1.22
CA ILE A 156 10.01 3.10 2.51
C ILE A 156 11.14 2.08 2.29
N LEU A 157 10.88 1.04 1.50
CA LEU A 157 11.89 0.02 1.18
C LEU A 157 13.07 0.61 0.41
N GLU A 158 12.83 1.51 -0.55
CA GLU A 158 13.90 2.18 -1.28
C GLU A 158 14.84 2.93 -0.33
N GLU A 159 14.31 3.64 0.66
CA GLU A 159 15.13 4.37 1.64
C GLU A 159 15.86 3.40 2.58
N LEU A 160 15.20 2.38 3.09
CA LEU A 160 15.84 1.35 3.94
C LEU A 160 17.01 0.67 3.22
N PHE A 161 16.89 0.40 1.93
CA PHE A 161 17.97 -0.20 1.15
C PHE A 161 19.14 0.73 0.85
N LYS A 162 18.98 2.05 1.02
CA LYS A 162 20.10 3.01 0.90
C LYS A 162 20.99 3.05 2.13
N ILE A 163 20.49 2.56 3.27
CA ILE A 163 21.23 2.58 4.52
C ILE A 163 22.37 1.55 4.45
N PRO A 164 23.64 1.96 4.71
CA PRO A 164 24.74 1.02 4.82
C PRO A 164 24.47 -0.04 5.88
N LYS A 165 24.83 -1.30 5.61
CA LYS A 165 24.56 -2.43 6.53
C LYS A 165 25.14 -2.20 7.94
N GLU A 166 26.27 -1.51 8.01
CA GLU A 166 26.97 -1.19 9.25
C GLU A 166 26.22 -0.14 10.12
N GLN A 167 25.40 0.66 9.47
CA GLN A 167 24.58 1.71 10.12
C GLN A 167 23.17 1.23 10.41
N LEU A 168 22.75 0.09 9.84
CA LEU A 168 21.41 -0.42 10.02
C LEU A 168 21.20 -0.89 11.47
N SER A 169 20.17 -0.38 12.11
CA SER A 169 19.76 -0.74 13.48
C SER A 169 18.26 -0.97 13.57
N HIS A 170 17.82 -1.58 14.67
CA HIS A 170 16.38 -1.75 14.96
C HIS A 170 15.67 -0.40 15.11
N ASP A 171 16.33 0.58 15.71
CA ASP A 171 15.77 1.93 15.90
C ASP A 171 15.52 2.62 14.55
N ILE A 172 16.47 2.55 13.63
CA ILE A 172 16.29 3.09 12.27
C ILE A 172 15.12 2.41 11.56
N ILE A 173 15.03 1.08 11.65
CA ILE A 173 13.89 0.37 11.04
C ILE A 173 12.59 0.84 11.67
N SER A 174 12.55 0.95 13.00
CA SER A 174 11.36 1.44 13.71
C SER A 174 10.94 2.83 13.24
N GLU A 175 11.88 3.76 13.06
CA GLU A 175 11.62 5.11 12.53
C GLU A 175 10.97 5.07 11.13
N TYR A 176 11.39 4.15 10.26
CA TYR A 176 10.77 3.98 8.95
C TYR A 176 9.39 3.32 9.03
N LEU A 177 9.19 2.35 9.94
CA LEU A 177 7.89 1.75 10.17
C LEU A 177 6.88 2.77 10.74
N ASP A 178 7.37 3.71 11.52
CA ASP A 178 6.55 4.80 12.07
C ASP A 178 5.98 5.74 11.02
N LYS A 179 6.54 5.75 9.81
CA LYS A 179 6.01 6.49 8.65
C LYS A 179 4.87 5.78 7.93
N ILE A 180 4.54 4.54 8.32
CA ILE A 180 3.44 3.80 7.71
C ILE A 180 2.11 4.33 8.26
N HIS A 181 1.39 5.02 7.40
CA HIS A 181 0.03 5.48 7.62
C HIS A 181 -0.89 4.84 6.58
N ILE A 182 -2.07 4.44 7.00
CA ILE A 182 -3.10 3.90 6.12
C ILE A 182 -4.27 4.86 6.06
N CYS A 183 -4.72 5.17 4.86
CA CYS A 183 -5.97 5.88 4.64
C CYS A 183 -6.97 4.95 3.95
N ARG A 184 -8.12 4.73 4.56
CA ARG A 184 -9.22 4.05 3.92
C ARG A 184 -9.97 5.04 3.05
N ILE A 185 -9.99 4.79 1.76
CA ILE A 185 -10.55 5.64 0.71
C ILE A 185 -11.55 4.84 -0.12
N LEU A 186 -12.35 5.52 -0.94
CA LEU A 186 -13.13 4.85 -1.96
C LEU A 186 -12.21 4.31 -3.06
N LYS A 187 -12.64 3.24 -3.70
CA LYS A 187 -11.91 2.67 -4.85
C LYS A 187 -11.86 3.62 -6.05
N SER A 188 -12.83 4.52 -6.18
CA SER A 188 -12.81 5.63 -7.13
C SER A 188 -11.70 6.64 -6.82
N GLU A 189 -11.51 7.01 -5.55
CA GLU A 189 -10.44 7.91 -5.13
C GLU A 189 -9.04 7.30 -5.40
N ASP A 190 -8.83 6.01 -5.10
CA ASP A 190 -7.59 5.28 -5.43
C ASP A 190 -7.24 5.41 -6.92
N ARG A 191 -8.23 5.41 -7.80
CA ARG A 191 -8.02 5.53 -9.25
C ARG A 191 -7.56 6.89 -9.70
N GLU A 192 -7.88 7.94 -8.97
CA GLU A 192 -7.37 9.29 -9.23
C GLU A 192 -5.93 9.46 -8.74
N ILE A 193 -5.58 8.81 -7.61
CA ILE A 193 -4.26 8.88 -7.00
C ILE A 193 -3.26 8.00 -7.74
N TYR A 194 -3.59 6.72 -7.95
CA TYR A 194 -2.66 5.69 -8.42
C TYR A 194 -1.98 6.01 -9.76
N PRO A 195 -2.66 6.51 -10.82
CA PRO A 195 -2.02 6.77 -12.10
C PRO A 195 -0.97 7.88 -12.04
N LYS A 196 -1.15 8.84 -11.14
CA LYS A 196 -0.30 10.03 -11.02
C LYS A 196 0.87 9.79 -10.07
N TYR A 197 0.63 9.08 -8.97
CA TYR A 197 1.49 9.09 -7.79
C TYR A 197 1.79 7.71 -7.19
N ASN A 198 1.94 6.69 -8.01
CA ASN A 198 2.17 5.32 -7.52
C ASN A 198 3.60 5.03 -7.00
N ARG A 199 4.54 5.95 -7.21
CA ARG A 199 5.96 5.81 -6.80
C ARG A 199 6.64 7.17 -6.66
N GLY A 200 7.75 7.19 -5.92
CA GLY A 200 8.61 8.35 -5.80
C GLY A 200 8.00 9.47 -4.97
N ARG A 201 7.15 9.09 -4.01
CA ARG A 201 6.55 10.03 -3.07
C ARG A 201 7.55 10.40 -1.97
N ASP A 202 7.36 11.57 -1.36
CA ASP A 202 8.03 11.93 -0.12
C ASP A 202 7.66 10.95 1.00
N LEU A 203 8.48 10.86 2.04
CA LEU A 203 8.16 10.07 3.23
C LEU A 203 7.45 10.88 4.32
N ASP A 204 7.23 12.17 4.10
CA ASP A 204 6.44 13.04 4.97
C ASP A 204 4.96 12.95 4.57
N PHE A 205 4.16 12.30 5.41
CA PHE A 205 2.75 12.06 5.11
C PHE A 205 1.91 13.35 5.05
N LYS A 206 2.28 14.41 5.79
CA LYS A 206 1.57 15.71 5.72
C LYS A 206 1.79 16.38 4.38
N LYS A 207 3.03 16.38 3.91
CA LYS A 207 3.40 16.90 2.61
C LYS A 207 2.70 16.10 1.50
N LEU A 208 2.63 14.77 1.62
CA LEU A 208 1.90 13.93 0.68
C LEU A 208 0.41 14.26 0.64
N TYR A 209 -0.21 14.51 1.80
CA TYR A 209 -1.59 14.94 1.83
C TYR A 209 -1.81 16.26 1.08
N GLU A 210 -1.00 17.26 1.38
CA GLU A 210 -1.12 18.59 0.77
C GLU A 210 -0.86 18.57 -0.75
N GLU A 211 0.16 17.84 -1.18
CA GLU A 211 0.61 17.86 -2.58
C GLU A 211 -0.14 16.87 -3.48
N ILE A 212 -0.62 15.74 -2.93
CA ILE A 212 -1.15 14.65 -3.73
C ILE A 212 -2.64 14.45 -3.52
N TYR A 213 -3.07 14.24 -2.27
CA TYR A 213 -4.46 13.90 -2.01
C TYR A 213 -5.40 15.06 -2.35
N LYS A 214 -5.05 16.28 -1.93
CA LYS A 214 -5.83 17.47 -2.28
C LYS A 214 -5.88 17.71 -3.78
N GLU A 215 -4.77 17.53 -4.50
CA GLU A 215 -4.74 17.67 -5.97
C GLU A 215 -5.64 16.64 -6.66
N CYS A 216 -5.77 15.44 -6.07
CA CYS A 216 -6.68 14.41 -6.56
C CYS A 216 -8.12 14.57 -6.08
N GLY A 217 -8.43 15.64 -5.31
CA GLY A 217 -9.77 15.86 -4.75
C GLY A 217 -10.13 14.96 -3.59
N VAL A 218 -9.13 14.32 -2.95
CA VAL A 218 -9.34 13.43 -1.80
C VAL A 218 -9.10 14.19 -0.51
N THR A 219 -10.13 14.29 0.32
CA THR A 219 -10.06 14.96 1.61
C THR A 219 -10.00 13.95 2.74
N ILE A 220 -8.99 14.05 3.61
CA ILE A 220 -8.80 13.19 4.79
C ILE A 220 -9.29 13.92 6.04
N LEU A 221 -10.15 13.27 6.81
CA LEU A 221 -10.85 13.84 7.97
C LEU A 221 -9.95 14.51 9.00
N ASP A 222 -8.84 13.85 9.36
CA ASP A 222 -7.98 14.30 10.47
C ASP A 222 -7.18 15.56 10.14
N PHE A 223 -7.18 15.98 8.89
CA PHE A 223 -6.42 17.13 8.42
C PHE A 223 -7.24 18.41 8.32
N GLU A 224 -8.55 18.32 8.11
CA GLU A 224 -9.42 19.50 8.07
C GLU A 224 -9.64 20.12 9.45
N ASN A 225 -9.59 19.30 10.52
CA ASN A 225 -9.85 19.77 11.89
C ASN A 225 -8.64 20.43 12.58
N LYS A 226 -7.50 20.59 11.89
CA LYS A 226 -6.26 21.18 12.44
C LYS A 226 -5.82 22.47 11.75
N SER A 227 -6.67 23.01 10.88
CA SER A 227 -6.43 24.31 10.19
C SER A 227 -7.17 25.46 10.87
#